data_8dda849f7143c3b7609a58c07da41420
#
_entry.id   8dda849f7143c3b7609a58c07da41420
#
_cell.length_a   1.000
_cell.length_b   1.000
_cell.length_c   1.000
_cell.angle_alpha   90.00
_cell.angle_beta   90.00
_cell.angle_gamma   90.00
#
_symmetry.space_group_name_H-M   'P 1'
#
loop_
_entity.id
_entity.type
_entity.pdbx_description
1 polymer ?
#
loop_
_entity_poly.entity_id
_entity_poly.type
_entity_poly.pdbx_seq_one_letter_code
_entity_poly.pdbx_strand_id
1 'polypeptide(L)'
;LFARDKDNSPLIYCKDNKKITMSNNQNTNATFFGKYKYNNLEVIPSFELLSKEYLNPKYKPENVSSSIDVEAAVIKRIAAEIAETAFEKEIEIKVEWEDFYGKKHSSFKGRPVSMHAMRGISAHSNGFNTCKLIHILQTLIGSIDVPGGFRYKAPYPKHVVPGPKPAGKIVKPNTPIGGMP
;
A
#
# COMPACT_ATOMS: atom_id res chain seq x y z
N LEU A 1 10.06 -7.82 12.70
CA LEU A 1 9.44 -9.12 12.42
C LEU A 1 7.94 -9.01 12.68
N PHE A 2 7.11 -9.59 11.81
CA PHE A 2 5.67 -9.67 12.03
C PHE A 2 5.34 -10.82 12.97
N ALA A 3 4.43 -10.59 13.92
CA ALA A 3 3.83 -11.67 14.69
C ALA A 3 2.97 -12.54 13.76
N ARG A 4 3.18 -13.85 13.80
CA ARG A 4 2.51 -14.81 12.95
C ARG A 4 1.98 -15.97 13.79
N ASP A 5 0.94 -16.62 13.29
CA ASP A 5 0.42 -17.83 13.88
C ASP A 5 1.21 -19.08 13.45
N LYS A 6 0.68 -20.26 13.80
CA LYS A 6 1.28 -21.56 13.46
C LYS A 6 1.33 -21.84 11.96
N ASP A 7 0.39 -21.26 11.20
CA ASP A 7 0.28 -21.41 9.75
C ASP A 7 1.01 -20.28 9.00
N ASN A 8 1.83 -19.53 9.72
CA ASN A 8 2.57 -18.40 9.20
C ASN A 8 1.71 -17.23 8.71
N SER A 9 0.44 -17.18 9.09
CA SER A 9 -0.47 -16.08 8.78
C SER A 9 -0.19 -14.87 9.65
N PRO A 10 -0.26 -13.63 9.11
CA PRO A 10 -0.05 -12.42 9.89
C PRO A 10 -1.17 -12.24 10.92
N LEU A 11 -0.79 -11.74 12.09
CA LEU A 11 -1.70 -11.48 13.19
C LEU A 11 -2.03 -10.01 13.30
N ILE A 12 -3.25 -9.72 13.74
CA ILE A 12 -3.73 -8.38 14.07
C ILE A 12 -4.29 -8.37 15.49
N TYR A 13 -4.35 -7.21 16.12
CA TYR A 13 -5.11 -7.02 17.34
C TYR A 13 -6.50 -6.51 16.99
N CYS A 14 -7.52 -7.28 17.34
CA CYS A 14 -8.93 -6.93 17.12
C CYS A 14 -9.47 -6.13 18.31
N LYS A 15 -10.05 -4.96 18.05
CA LYS A 15 -10.63 -4.08 19.08
C LYS A 15 -11.86 -4.67 19.74
N ASP A 16 -12.68 -5.36 18.97
CA ASP A 16 -14.00 -5.82 19.41
C ASP A 16 -13.91 -6.90 20.48
N ASN A 17 -13.01 -7.85 20.27
CA ASN A 17 -12.81 -8.96 21.22
C ASN A 17 -11.55 -8.82 22.07
N LYS A 18 -10.77 -7.74 21.89
CA LYS A 18 -9.52 -7.44 22.59
C LYS A 18 -8.49 -8.58 22.54
N LYS A 19 -8.41 -9.27 21.42
CA LYS A 19 -7.54 -10.42 21.19
C LYS A 19 -6.70 -10.26 19.94
N ILE A 20 -5.55 -10.91 19.96
CA ILE A 20 -4.72 -11.10 18.75
C ILE A 20 -5.32 -12.27 17.97
N THR A 21 -5.61 -12.05 16.71
CA THR A 21 -6.26 -13.01 15.80
C THR A 21 -5.69 -12.92 14.40
N MET A 22 -6.04 -13.88 13.54
CA MET A 22 -5.66 -13.84 12.14
C MET A 22 -6.32 -12.68 11.39
N SER A 23 -5.61 -12.13 10.42
CA SER A 23 -6.06 -10.97 9.63
C SER A 23 -7.15 -11.30 8.61
N ASN A 24 -7.39 -12.58 8.33
CA ASN A 24 -8.35 -13.06 7.32
C ASN A 24 -9.79 -13.21 7.83
N ASN A 25 -10.08 -12.81 9.06
CA ASN A 25 -11.43 -12.90 9.60
C ASN A 25 -12.25 -11.67 9.16
N GLN A 26 -13.36 -11.90 8.47
CA GLN A 26 -14.21 -10.90 7.78
C GLN A 26 -14.71 -9.73 8.65
N ASN A 27 -14.73 -9.91 9.97
CA ASN A 27 -15.30 -8.94 10.91
C ASN A 27 -14.24 -8.41 11.89
N THR A 28 -13.00 -8.34 11.51
CA THR A 28 -11.94 -7.88 12.40
C THR A 28 -11.77 -6.37 12.33
N ASN A 29 -12.17 -5.68 13.40
CA ASN A 29 -11.87 -4.28 13.62
C ASN A 29 -10.43 -4.14 14.14
N ALA A 30 -9.47 -4.09 13.22
CA ALA A 30 -8.06 -4.01 13.56
C ALA A 30 -7.70 -2.67 14.20
N THR A 31 -6.81 -2.69 15.20
CA THR A 31 -6.25 -1.46 15.75
C THR A 31 -5.04 -1.00 14.94
N PHE A 32 -4.86 0.31 14.87
CA PHE A 32 -3.70 0.93 14.22
C PHE A 32 -2.60 1.32 15.22
N PHE A 33 -2.95 1.45 16.49
CA PHE A 33 -2.05 1.96 17.53
C PHE A 33 -2.19 1.14 18.82
N GLY A 34 -1.14 1.13 19.64
CA GLY A 34 -1.11 0.55 20.97
C GLY A 34 -0.03 -0.51 21.14
N LYS A 35 0.13 -0.94 22.39
CA LYS A 35 1.08 -1.98 22.79
C LYS A 35 0.32 -3.17 23.34
N TYR A 36 0.67 -4.35 22.86
CA TYR A 36 -0.03 -5.59 23.21
C TYR A 36 0.98 -6.68 23.57
N LYS A 37 0.53 -7.70 24.30
CA LYS A 37 1.36 -8.86 24.63
C LYS A 37 0.95 -10.05 23.78
N TYR A 38 1.93 -10.71 23.19
CA TYR A 38 1.78 -11.96 22.45
C TYR A 38 2.97 -12.88 22.75
N ASN A 39 2.71 -14.08 23.30
CA ASN A 39 3.75 -15.05 23.66
C ASN A 39 4.90 -14.44 24.49
N ASN A 40 4.57 -13.67 25.53
CA ASN A 40 5.51 -12.94 26.39
C ASN A 40 6.32 -11.83 25.71
N LEU A 41 6.04 -11.51 24.45
CA LEU A 41 6.66 -10.41 23.72
C LEU A 41 5.73 -9.20 23.69
N GLU A 42 6.28 -8.01 23.80
CA GLU A 42 5.56 -6.78 23.49
C GLU A 42 5.49 -6.64 21.95
N VAL A 43 4.29 -6.47 21.43
CA VAL A 43 4.02 -6.27 20.01
C VAL A 43 3.26 -4.97 19.78
N ILE A 44 3.55 -4.31 18.69
CA ILE A 44 2.89 -3.06 18.28
C ILE A 44 2.40 -3.20 16.83
N PRO A 45 1.28 -2.54 16.47
CA PRO A 45 0.80 -2.54 15.09
C PRO A 45 1.85 -1.98 14.12
N SER A 46 2.02 -2.63 12.98
CA SER A 46 2.96 -2.18 11.94
C SER A 46 2.64 -0.79 11.41
N PHE A 47 1.35 -0.40 11.41
CA PHE A 47 0.95 0.94 11.04
C PHE A 47 1.48 2.02 12.01
N GLU A 48 1.53 1.73 13.30
CA GLU A 48 2.13 2.66 14.28
C GLU A 48 3.62 2.88 14.01
N LEU A 49 4.35 1.81 13.66
CA LEU A 49 5.77 1.94 13.28
C LEU A 49 5.94 2.75 12.01
N LEU A 50 5.10 2.48 11.01
CA LEU A 50 5.09 3.23 9.75
C LEU A 50 4.82 4.72 10.01
N SER A 51 3.79 5.05 10.81
CA SER A 51 3.43 6.43 11.10
C SER A 51 4.52 7.16 11.87
N LYS A 52 5.17 6.52 12.84
CA LYS A 52 6.32 7.09 13.57
C LYS A 52 7.47 7.45 12.64
N GLU A 53 7.76 6.63 11.62
CA GLU A 53 8.80 6.94 10.66
C GLU A 53 8.40 8.13 9.77
N TYR A 54 7.23 8.09 9.15
CA TYR A 54 6.85 9.12 8.17
C TYR A 54 6.32 10.42 8.77
N LEU A 55 5.87 10.42 10.02
CA LEU A 55 5.54 11.64 10.77
C LEU A 55 6.74 12.24 11.50
N ASN A 56 7.94 11.72 11.30
CA ASN A 56 9.14 12.29 11.84
C ASN A 56 9.29 13.76 11.39
N PRO A 57 9.63 14.70 12.31
CA PRO A 57 9.80 16.11 11.98
C PRO A 57 10.72 16.41 10.78
N LYS A 58 11.73 15.55 10.53
CA LYS A 58 12.63 15.70 9.38
C LYS A 58 11.90 15.70 8.02
N TYR A 59 10.70 15.12 7.95
CA TYR A 59 9.90 15.03 6.73
C TYR A 59 8.79 16.09 6.64
N LYS A 60 8.69 17.00 7.62
CA LYS A 60 7.71 18.09 7.52
C LYS A 60 7.97 18.95 6.28
N PRO A 61 6.92 19.45 5.61
CA PRO A 61 7.05 20.31 4.43
C PRO A 61 8.07 21.44 4.61
N GLU A 62 8.09 22.07 5.77
CA GLU A 62 9.01 23.15 6.10
C GLU A 62 10.48 22.72 6.12
N ASN A 63 10.73 21.47 6.51
CA ASN A 63 12.09 20.96 6.64
C ASN A 63 12.65 20.37 5.34
N VAL A 64 11.77 19.96 4.42
CA VAL A 64 12.20 19.38 3.13
C VAL A 64 12.14 20.38 1.97
N SER A 65 11.40 21.46 2.11
CA SER A 65 11.12 22.46 1.09
C SER A 65 12.39 22.92 0.35
N SER A 66 13.43 23.31 1.09
CA SER A 66 14.70 23.76 0.51
C SER A 66 15.47 22.68 -0.25
N SER A 67 15.31 21.41 0.17
CA SER A 67 16.02 20.27 -0.45
C SER A 67 15.38 19.85 -1.78
N ILE A 68 14.10 20.11 -1.96
CA ILE A 68 13.32 19.67 -3.13
C ILE A 68 12.92 20.84 -4.03
N ASP A 69 13.28 22.07 -3.65
CA ASP A 69 12.94 23.30 -4.37
C ASP A 69 11.42 23.46 -4.62
N VAL A 70 10.62 23.08 -3.61
CA VAL A 70 9.16 23.25 -3.61
C VAL A 70 8.73 23.90 -2.32
N GLU A 71 7.96 24.96 -2.38
CA GLU A 71 7.47 25.66 -1.20
C GLU A 71 6.60 24.79 -0.31
N ALA A 72 6.79 24.87 1.00
CA ALA A 72 6.01 24.11 1.98
C ALA A 72 4.49 24.35 1.85
N ALA A 73 4.08 25.56 1.49
CA ALA A 73 2.68 25.91 1.24
C ALA A 73 2.09 25.09 0.07
N VAL A 74 2.86 24.91 -1.00
CA VAL A 74 2.44 24.11 -2.18
C VAL A 74 2.27 22.66 -1.82
N ILE A 75 3.21 22.08 -1.05
CA ILE A 75 3.13 20.69 -0.58
C ILE A 75 1.85 20.49 0.25
N LYS A 76 1.59 21.39 1.20
CA LYS A 76 0.40 21.33 2.06
C LYS A 76 -0.90 21.50 1.27
N ARG A 77 -0.94 22.42 0.31
CA ARG A 77 -2.09 22.63 -0.56
C ARG A 77 -2.42 21.36 -1.37
N ILE A 78 -1.43 20.77 -2.03
CA ILE A 78 -1.62 19.55 -2.81
C ILE A 78 -2.10 18.40 -1.92
N ALA A 79 -1.51 18.22 -0.72
CA ALA A 79 -1.94 17.19 0.21
C ALA A 79 -3.41 17.38 0.65
N ALA A 80 -3.83 18.61 0.92
CA ALA A 80 -5.20 18.95 1.28
C ALA A 80 -6.17 18.67 0.11
N GLU A 81 -5.84 19.08 -1.11
CA GLU A 81 -6.65 18.84 -2.30
C GLU A 81 -6.82 17.33 -2.60
N ILE A 82 -5.76 16.54 -2.41
CA ILE A 82 -5.81 15.08 -2.52
C ILE A 82 -6.76 14.49 -1.48
N ALA A 83 -6.62 14.89 -0.21
CA ALA A 83 -7.45 14.40 0.88
C ALA A 83 -8.93 14.78 0.69
N GLU A 84 -9.22 16.03 0.38
CA GLU A 84 -10.57 16.52 0.06
C GLU A 84 -11.20 15.70 -1.07
N THR A 85 -10.46 15.54 -2.17
CA THR A 85 -10.96 14.79 -3.33
C THR A 85 -11.22 13.34 -3.00
N ALA A 86 -10.35 12.69 -2.23
CA ALA A 86 -10.49 11.28 -1.88
C ALA A 86 -11.62 11.02 -0.89
N PHE A 87 -11.85 11.92 0.09
CA PHE A 87 -12.75 11.64 1.22
C PHE A 87 -14.06 12.41 1.16
N GLU A 88 -14.10 13.58 0.51
CA GLU A 88 -15.30 14.41 0.44
C GLU A 88 -16.00 14.31 -0.92
N LYS A 89 -15.26 13.96 -1.98
CA LYS A 89 -15.80 13.77 -3.34
C LYS A 89 -15.91 12.29 -3.71
N GLU A 90 -16.09 11.40 -2.73
CA GLU A 90 -16.26 9.98 -3.01
C GLU A 90 -17.49 9.72 -3.90
N ILE A 91 -17.37 8.72 -4.77
CA ILE A 91 -18.43 8.33 -5.70
C ILE A 91 -19.07 7.05 -5.16
N GLU A 92 -20.39 7.05 -4.98
CA GLU A 92 -21.13 5.85 -4.68
C GLU A 92 -21.76 5.26 -5.95
N ILE A 93 -21.35 4.06 -6.30
CA ILE A 93 -21.91 3.30 -7.44
C ILE A 93 -22.79 2.19 -6.87
N LYS A 94 -24.09 2.24 -7.13
CA LYS A 94 -25.07 1.25 -6.66
C LYS A 94 -25.00 0.02 -7.55
N VAL A 95 -24.09 -0.89 -7.24
CA VAL A 95 -23.89 -2.18 -7.89
C VAL A 95 -23.70 -3.23 -6.81
N GLU A 96 -24.41 -4.33 -6.92
CA GLU A 96 -24.17 -5.50 -6.06
C GLU A 96 -22.86 -6.17 -6.43
N TRP A 97 -22.04 -6.45 -5.44
CA TRP A 97 -20.76 -7.12 -5.62
C TRP A 97 -20.40 -7.95 -4.40
N GLU A 98 -19.49 -8.87 -4.58
CA GLU A 98 -18.96 -9.73 -3.53
C GLU A 98 -17.46 -9.47 -3.38
N ASP A 99 -17.01 -9.27 -2.15
CA ASP A 99 -15.61 -9.05 -1.86
C ASP A 99 -14.81 -10.36 -1.83
N PHE A 100 -13.50 -10.25 -1.71
CA PHE A 100 -12.59 -11.39 -1.65
C PHE A 100 -12.93 -12.40 -0.54
N TYR A 101 -13.60 -11.96 0.50
CA TYR A 101 -14.01 -12.80 1.63
C TYR A 101 -15.41 -13.40 1.47
N GLY A 102 -16.09 -13.17 0.36
CA GLY A 102 -17.45 -13.66 0.10
C GLY A 102 -18.56 -12.82 0.74
N LYS A 103 -18.24 -11.61 1.23
CA LYS A 103 -19.25 -10.70 1.77
C LYS A 103 -19.89 -9.91 0.64
N LYS A 104 -21.24 -9.92 0.61
CA LYS A 104 -22.03 -9.17 -0.36
C LYS A 104 -22.22 -7.71 0.07
N HIS A 105 -22.09 -6.83 -0.89
CA HIS A 105 -22.26 -5.39 -0.75
C HIS A 105 -23.27 -4.89 -1.79
N SER A 106 -24.08 -3.89 -1.43
CA SER A 106 -25.10 -3.28 -2.30
C SER A 106 -24.58 -2.08 -3.08
N SER A 107 -23.42 -1.56 -2.71
CA SER A 107 -22.80 -0.41 -3.38
C SER A 107 -21.29 -0.51 -3.35
N PHE A 108 -20.66 0.23 -4.24
CA PHE A 108 -19.22 0.36 -4.35
C PHE A 108 -18.81 1.82 -4.18
N LYS A 109 -17.89 2.10 -3.26
CA LYS A 109 -17.38 3.45 -3.06
C LYS A 109 -16.13 3.68 -3.90
N GLY A 110 -16.19 4.69 -4.78
CA GLY A 110 -15.06 5.15 -5.56
C GLY A 110 -14.28 6.25 -4.84
N ARG A 111 -12.97 6.29 -5.10
CA ARG A 111 -12.05 7.32 -4.61
C ARG A 111 -11.38 7.95 -5.83
N PRO A 112 -11.84 9.14 -6.30
CA PRO A 112 -11.41 9.69 -7.59
C PRO A 112 -10.02 10.36 -7.50
N VAL A 113 -9.06 9.66 -6.91
CA VAL A 113 -7.65 10.07 -6.86
C VAL A 113 -6.80 8.88 -7.31
N SER A 114 -6.04 9.08 -8.36
CA SER A 114 -5.13 8.07 -8.89
C SER A 114 -3.75 8.65 -9.14
N MET A 115 -2.73 7.93 -8.73
CA MET A 115 -1.34 8.29 -8.95
C MET A 115 -0.69 7.27 -9.86
N HIS A 116 -0.32 7.70 -11.06
CA HIS A 116 0.38 6.85 -12.01
C HIS A 116 1.87 7.10 -11.96
N ALA A 117 2.62 6.04 -11.73
CA ALA A 117 4.06 6.05 -11.78
C ALA A 117 4.55 5.10 -12.87
N MET A 118 5.40 5.60 -13.72
CA MET A 118 6.00 4.83 -14.80
C MET A 118 7.49 4.59 -14.53
N ARG A 119 8.15 3.96 -15.47
CA ARG A 119 9.56 3.59 -15.40
C ARG A 119 10.49 4.72 -14.95
N GLY A 120 10.22 5.97 -15.32
CA GLY A 120 11.04 7.12 -14.94
C GLY A 120 11.21 7.28 -13.42
N ILE A 121 10.16 7.04 -12.64
CA ILE A 121 10.22 7.13 -11.18
C ILE A 121 11.03 5.98 -10.56
N SER A 122 11.00 4.81 -11.16
CA SER A 122 11.69 3.62 -10.64
C SER A 122 13.13 3.48 -11.12
N ALA A 123 13.51 4.16 -12.19
CA ALA A 123 14.79 3.97 -12.87
C ALA A 123 15.95 4.82 -12.28
N HIS A 124 16.04 4.86 -10.96
CA HIS A 124 17.14 5.51 -10.25
C HIS A 124 17.41 4.80 -8.91
N SER A 125 18.50 5.16 -8.25
CA SER A 125 18.98 4.47 -7.03
C SER A 125 17.96 4.37 -5.91
N ASN A 126 17.04 5.34 -5.78
CA ASN A 126 15.99 5.35 -4.76
C ASN A 126 14.60 4.97 -5.33
N GLY A 127 14.53 4.47 -6.54
CA GLY A 127 13.27 4.21 -7.25
C GLY A 127 12.32 3.27 -6.52
N PHE A 128 12.83 2.22 -5.89
CA PHE A 128 12.01 1.31 -5.09
C PHE A 128 11.28 2.03 -3.96
N ASN A 129 11.98 2.84 -3.18
CA ASN A 129 11.37 3.57 -2.06
C ASN A 129 10.37 4.62 -2.55
N THR A 130 10.65 5.30 -3.65
CA THR A 130 9.74 6.27 -4.25
C THR A 130 8.43 5.60 -4.70
N CYS A 131 8.51 4.47 -5.40
CA CYS A 131 7.33 3.70 -5.78
C CYS A 131 6.55 3.19 -4.55
N LYS A 132 7.26 2.70 -3.55
CA LYS A 132 6.64 2.26 -2.28
C LYS A 132 5.87 3.39 -1.59
N LEU A 133 6.42 4.61 -1.55
CA LEU A 133 5.74 5.77 -0.97
C LEU A 133 4.46 6.14 -1.72
N ILE A 134 4.46 6.07 -3.04
CA ILE A 134 3.26 6.30 -3.86
C ILE A 134 2.17 5.26 -3.50
N HIS A 135 2.55 3.99 -3.35
CA HIS A 135 1.59 2.95 -2.96
C HIS A 135 1.08 3.11 -1.52
N ILE A 136 1.94 3.53 -0.59
CA ILE A 136 1.51 3.86 0.77
C ILE A 136 0.49 4.99 0.75
N LEU A 137 0.74 6.06 0.00
CA LEU A 137 -0.17 7.19 -0.12
C LEU A 137 -1.52 6.76 -0.70
N GLN A 138 -1.53 5.97 -1.77
CA GLN A 138 -2.78 5.43 -2.34
C GLN A 138 -3.52 4.52 -1.36
N THR A 139 -2.80 3.76 -0.54
CA THR A 139 -3.40 2.93 0.53
C THR A 139 -4.06 3.82 1.59
N LEU A 140 -3.39 4.88 2.02
CA LEU A 140 -3.91 5.82 3.02
C LEU A 140 -5.20 6.51 2.58
N ILE A 141 -5.28 6.91 1.32
CA ILE A 141 -6.49 7.55 0.78
C ILE A 141 -7.55 6.55 0.29
N GLY A 142 -7.28 5.24 0.37
CA GLY A 142 -8.24 4.21 -0.01
C GLY A 142 -8.52 4.14 -1.52
N SER A 143 -7.58 4.55 -2.37
CA SER A 143 -7.77 4.61 -3.82
C SER A 143 -7.32 3.37 -4.59
N ILE A 144 -7.02 2.28 -3.90
CA ILE A 144 -6.56 1.04 -4.54
C ILE A 144 -7.76 0.19 -4.93
N ASP A 145 -7.79 -0.25 -6.19
CA ASP A 145 -8.80 -1.13 -6.79
C ASP A 145 -10.26 -0.64 -6.62
N VAL A 146 -10.45 0.65 -6.53
CA VAL A 146 -11.76 1.30 -6.49
C VAL A 146 -11.99 2.15 -7.74
N PRO A 147 -13.25 2.42 -8.14
CA PRO A 147 -13.56 3.31 -9.25
C PRO A 147 -12.91 4.70 -9.08
N GLY A 148 -12.25 5.19 -10.13
CA GLY A 148 -11.50 6.44 -10.11
C GLY A 148 -10.11 6.35 -9.48
N GLY A 149 -9.80 5.23 -8.83
CA GLY A 149 -8.53 4.98 -8.17
C GLY A 149 -7.52 4.23 -9.03
N PHE A 150 -6.50 3.70 -8.39
CA PHE A 150 -5.41 2.96 -9.00
C PHE A 150 -5.70 1.46 -9.07
N ARG A 151 -5.40 0.83 -10.21
CA ARG A 151 -5.48 -0.62 -10.40
C ARG A 151 -4.09 -1.21 -10.58
N TYR A 152 -3.80 -2.27 -9.83
CA TYR A 152 -2.54 -3.00 -9.94
C TYR A 152 -2.42 -3.83 -11.23
N LYS A 153 -3.53 -4.30 -11.76
CA LYS A 153 -3.52 -5.11 -12.97
C LYS A 153 -3.47 -4.21 -14.19
N ALA A 154 -2.47 -4.39 -15.03
CA ALA A 154 -2.42 -3.74 -16.33
C ALA A 154 -3.70 -4.07 -17.11
N PRO A 155 -4.35 -3.07 -17.75
CA PRO A 155 -5.58 -3.27 -18.50
C PRO A 155 -5.40 -4.17 -19.73
N TYR A 156 -4.16 -4.38 -20.16
CA TYR A 156 -3.82 -5.23 -21.29
C TYR A 156 -2.82 -6.30 -20.84
N PRO A 157 -3.28 -7.54 -20.56
CA PRO A 157 -2.36 -8.63 -20.41
C PRO A 157 -1.68 -8.87 -21.76
N LYS A 158 -0.51 -8.29 -21.95
CA LYS A 158 0.34 -8.63 -23.07
C LYS A 158 0.86 -10.05 -22.83
N HIS A 159 0.72 -10.91 -23.85
CA HIS A 159 1.51 -12.12 -23.89
C HIS A 159 2.97 -11.70 -23.77
N VAL A 160 3.60 -12.11 -22.68
CA VAL A 160 5.05 -12.03 -22.58
C VAL A 160 5.56 -13.03 -23.60
N VAL A 161 6.06 -12.52 -24.73
CA VAL A 161 6.80 -13.35 -25.67
C VAL A 161 7.92 -14.00 -24.88
N PRO A 162 8.04 -15.33 -24.88
CA PRO A 162 9.15 -15.99 -24.21
C PRO A 162 10.45 -15.39 -24.69
N GLY A 163 11.12 -14.62 -23.83
CA GLY A 163 12.45 -14.10 -24.14
C GLY A 163 13.44 -15.24 -24.27
N PRO A 164 14.62 -14.98 -24.83
CA PRO A 164 15.69 -15.98 -24.90
C PRO A 164 15.96 -16.51 -23.50
N LYS A 165 15.86 -17.80 -23.35
CA LYS A 165 16.19 -18.48 -22.09
C LYS A 165 17.68 -18.68 -22.01
N PRO A 166 18.29 -18.55 -20.83
CA PRO A 166 19.70 -18.86 -20.68
C PRO A 166 19.95 -20.32 -21.09
N ALA A 167 21.08 -20.55 -21.73
CA ALA A 167 21.52 -21.89 -22.05
C ALA A 167 21.76 -22.67 -20.75
N GLY A 168 20.88 -23.59 -20.43
CA GLY A 168 20.93 -24.36 -19.20
C GLY A 168 19.57 -24.83 -18.74
N LYS A 169 19.53 -25.91 -18.00
CA LYS A 169 18.27 -26.52 -17.54
C LYS A 169 17.73 -25.92 -16.24
N ILE A 170 18.54 -25.17 -15.51
CA ILE A 170 18.18 -24.61 -14.20
C ILE A 170 18.53 -23.13 -14.19
N VAL A 171 17.51 -22.30 -14.07
CA VAL A 171 17.67 -20.85 -13.80
C VAL A 171 17.71 -20.67 -12.29
N LYS A 172 18.86 -20.27 -11.76
CA LYS A 172 18.98 -19.91 -10.34
C LYS A 172 18.33 -18.54 -10.11
N PRO A 173 17.75 -18.29 -8.91
CA PRO A 173 17.32 -16.95 -8.54
C PRO A 173 18.43 -15.92 -8.75
N ASN A 174 18.09 -14.75 -9.22
CA ASN A 174 19.03 -13.66 -9.55
C ASN A 174 20.02 -13.94 -10.70
N THR A 175 19.76 -14.94 -11.54
CA THR A 175 20.55 -15.15 -12.73
C THR A 175 20.00 -14.28 -13.86
N PRO A 176 20.83 -13.45 -14.52
CA PRO A 176 20.40 -12.66 -15.66
C PRO A 176 19.84 -13.54 -16.77
N ILE A 177 18.74 -13.14 -17.37
CA ILE A 177 18.12 -13.85 -18.50
C ILE A 177 18.51 -13.13 -19.78
N GLY A 178 19.00 -13.89 -20.77
CA GLY A 178 19.23 -13.37 -22.11
C GLY A 178 20.37 -12.37 -22.24
N GLY A 179 21.41 -12.51 -21.45
CA GLY A 179 22.62 -11.68 -21.60
C GLY A 179 22.46 -10.22 -21.18
N MET A 180 21.43 -9.90 -20.42
CA MET A 180 21.39 -8.60 -19.74
C MET A 180 22.38 -8.59 -18.58
N PRO A 181 23.11 -7.47 -18.40
CA PRO A 181 24.10 -7.37 -17.33
C PRO A 181 23.52 -7.46 -15.95
#